data_5e50aa6630fe3e67c045bffd7f9e5c16
#
_entry.id   5e50aa6630fe3e67c045bffd7f9e5c16
#
_cell.length_a   1.000
_cell.length_b   1.000
_cell.length_c   1.000
_cell.angle_alpha   90.00
_cell.angle_beta   90.00
_cell.angle_gamma   90.00
#
_symmetry.space_group_name_H-M   'P 1'
#
loop_
_entity.id
_entity.type
_entity.pdbx_description
1 polymer ?
#
loop_
_entity_poly.entity_id
_entity_poly.type
_entity_poly.pdbx_seq_one_letter_code
_entity_poly.pdbx_strand_id
1 'polypeptide(L)'
;MIGLPKRNPRSLFLLAKFEVVLIGPIGSGKSTIAALLSKRLGLPRRSIDEVRWKYYDEIGYDLDVARHKHNQDGFWGLYHYWKSFEAYAVKRLLEDFRDCIFDLGGGNSVYEDDGLFEQVRELLAPYAHVILLMPSPDPEESMRILNARVDYEVDSHREVNEHFVRHHSNYGLAKLIVYTKDKTPEETCEEIVNWLRRGG
;
A
#
# COMPACT_ATOMS: atom_id res chain seq x y z
N MET A 1 45.53 -3.09 -17.91
CA MET A 1 44.38 -3.08 -16.98
C MET A 1 43.11 -3.08 -17.79
N ILE A 2 42.46 -4.25 -17.92
CA ILE A 2 41.21 -4.40 -18.67
C ILE A 2 40.09 -4.05 -17.69
N GLY A 3 39.42 -2.92 -17.93
CA GLY A 3 38.30 -2.49 -17.08
C GLY A 3 37.14 -3.49 -17.16
N LEU A 4 36.71 -3.99 -16.04
CA LEU A 4 35.52 -4.79 -15.92
C LEU A 4 34.30 -3.99 -16.44
N PRO A 5 33.42 -4.55 -17.26
CA PRO A 5 32.24 -3.86 -17.73
C PRO A 5 31.34 -3.50 -16.53
N LYS A 6 30.94 -2.23 -16.44
CA LYS A 6 29.94 -1.77 -15.47
C LYS A 6 28.67 -2.61 -15.67
N ARG A 7 28.36 -3.49 -14.74
CA ARG A 7 27.12 -4.27 -14.74
C ARG A 7 25.93 -3.29 -14.78
N ASN A 8 25.12 -3.41 -15.82
CA ASN A 8 23.90 -2.65 -15.97
C ASN A 8 22.95 -3.04 -14.81
N PRO A 9 22.48 -2.12 -13.95
CA PRO A 9 21.58 -2.44 -12.86
C PRO A 9 20.30 -3.17 -13.29
N ARG A 10 19.89 -3.01 -14.56
CA ARG A 10 18.77 -3.77 -15.15
C ARG A 10 19.00 -5.29 -15.23
N SER A 11 20.24 -5.77 -15.23
CA SER A 11 20.53 -7.20 -15.38
C SER A 11 20.41 -8.01 -14.08
N LEU A 12 20.41 -7.39 -12.91
CA LEU A 12 20.25 -8.08 -11.63
C LEU A 12 18.80 -8.45 -11.32
N PHE A 13 17.83 -7.69 -11.86
CA PHE A 13 16.40 -7.88 -11.59
C PHE A 13 15.70 -8.78 -12.62
N LEU A 14 16.36 -9.16 -13.70
CA LEU A 14 15.77 -9.91 -14.82
C LEU A 14 15.66 -11.44 -14.59
N LEU A 15 16.16 -11.98 -13.49
CA LEU A 15 16.21 -13.43 -13.24
C LEU A 15 15.49 -13.92 -11.97
N ALA A 16 15.02 -13.04 -11.11
CA ALA A 16 14.17 -13.38 -9.97
C ALA A 16 12.84 -12.64 -10.10
N LYS A 17 11.74 -13.32 -9.80
CA LYS A 17 10.43 -12.65 -9.61
C LYS A 17 10.63 -11.53 -8.58
N PHE A 18 10.44 -10.29 -9.01
CA PHE A 18 10.71 -9.13 -8.17
C PHE A 18 9.46 -8.29 -8.00
N GLU A 19 8.91 -8.32 -6.82
CA GLU A 19 7.66 -7.67 -6.49
C GLU A 19 7.84 -6.79 -5.26
N VAL A 20 7.27 -5.60 -5.32
CA VAL A 20 7.22 -4.67 -4.18
C VAL A 20 5.76 -4.36 -3.90
N VAL A 21 5.36 -4.46 -2.65
CA VAL A 21 4.01 -4.10 -2.18
C VAL A 21 4.12 -2.87 -1.29
N LEU A 22 3.47 -1.78 -1.67
CA LEU A 22 3.41 -0.55 -0.89
C LEU A 22 2.09 -0.48 -0.12
N ILE A 23 2.19 -0.31 1.19
CA ILE A 23 1.07 -0.13 2.12
C ILE A 23 1.24 1.15 2.95
N GLY A 24 0.19 1.56 3.64
CA GLY A 24 0.21 2.73 4.52
C GLY A 24 -1.01 3.63 4.40
N PRO A 25 -1.18 4.63 5.27
CA PRO A 25 -2.37 5.49 5.35
C PRO A 25 -2.59 6.34 4.09
N ILE A 26 -3.77 6.97 4.01
CA ILE A 26 -4.11 7.90 2.92
C ILE A 26 -3.15 9.10 2.99
N GLY A 27 -2.63 9.53 1.82
CA GLY A 27 -1.70 10.66 1.76
C GLY A 27 -0.26 10.36 2.16
N SER A 28 0.10 9.09 2.46
CA SER A 28 1.49 8.70 2.80
C SER A 28 2.47 8.74 1.63
N GLY A 29 1.99 8.94 0.39
CA GLY A 29 2.81 9.06 -0.81
C GLY A 29 3.00 7.77 -1.59
N LYS A 30 2.28 6.69 -1.29
CA LYS A 30 2.40 5.38 -1.96
C LYS A 30 2.38 5.48 -3.49
N SER A 31 1.41 6.16 -4.07
CA SER A 31 1.24 6.25 -5.52
C SER A 31 2.40 7.00 -6.20
N THR A 32 2.93 8.03 -5.53
CA THR A 32 4.11 8.76 -6.00
C THR A 32 5.35 7.88 -5.96
N ILE A 33 5.58 7.20 -4.84
CA ILE A 33 6.71 6.27 -4.68
C ILE A 33 6.59 5.07 -5.61
N ALA A 34 5.38 4.51 -5.80
CA ALA A 34 5.14 3.43 -6.75
C ALA A 34 5.53 3.83 -8.19
N ALA A 35 5.17 5.05 -8.61
CA ALA A 35 5.53 5.57 -9.93
C ALA A 35 7.06 5.76 -10.08
N LEU A 36 7.74 6.29 -9.06
CA LEU A 36 9.20 6.46 -9.06
C LEU A 36 9.92 5.10 -9.07
N LEU A 37 9.50 4.14 -8.24
CA LEU A 37 10.04 2.79 -8.23
C LEU A 37 9.82 2.07 -9.57
N SER A 38 8.61 2.19 -10.15
CA SER A 38 8.30 1.65 -11.47
C SER A 38 9.28 2.14 -12.53
N LYS A 39 9.51 3.44 -12.59
CA LYS A 39 10.48 4.05 -13.51
C LYS A 39 11.93 3.61 -13.21
N ARG A 40 12.29 3.54 -11.94
CA ARG A 40 13.66 3.25 -11.48
C ARG A 40 14.04 1.79 -11.68
N LEU A 41 13.11 0.87 -11.46
CA LEU A 41 13.32 -0.58 -11.54
C LEU A 41 12.93 -1.16 -12.91
N GLY A 42 12.17 -0.41 -13.72
CA GLY A 42 11.66 -0.90 -15.00
C GLY A 42 10.52 -1.90 -14.86
N LEU A 43 9.79 -1.87 -13.74
CA LEU A 43 8.66 -2.75 -13.44
C LEU A 43 7.34 -2.00 -13.63
N PRO A 44 6.27 -2.66 -14.11
CA PRO A 44 4.96 -2.01 -14.18
C PRO A 44 4.40 -1.73 -12.78
N ARG A 45 3.69 -0.61 -12.62
CA ARG A 45 2.87 -0.33 -11.44
C ARG A 45 1.48 -0.93 -11.62
N ARG A 46 0.92 -1.47 -10.54
CA ARG A 46 -0.47 -1.93 -10.44
C ARG A 46 -1.11 -1.32 -9.19
N SER A 47 -2.07 -0.45 -9.40
CA SER A 47 -2.84 0.17 -8.31
C SER A 47 -4.14 -0.60 -8.09
N ILE A 48 -4.44 -0.90 -6.83
CA ILE A 48 -5.70 -1.54 -6.47
C ILE A 48 -6.89 -0.61 -6.78
N ASP A 49 -6.72 0.70 -6.65
CA ASP A 49 -7.75 1.69 -6.90
C ASP A 49 -8.22 1.70 -8.36
N GLU A 50 -7.37 1.26 -9.31
CA GLU A 50 -7.71 1.16 -10.74
C GLU A 50 -8.59 -0.05 -11.07
N VAL A 51 -8.57 -1.09 -10.23
CA VAL A 51 -9.21 -2.38 -10.53
C VAL A 51 -10.19 -2.86 -9.46
N ARG A 52 -10.24 -2.24 -8.28
CA ARG A 52 -11.01 -2.71 -7.13
C ARG A 52 -12.49 -2.94 -7.43
N TRP A 53 -13.13 -2.07 -8.19
CA TRP A 53 -14.55 -2.18 -8.49
C TRP A 53 -14.88 -3.45 -9.28
N LYS A 54 -14.03 -3.81 -10.26
CA LYS A 54 -14.14 -5.08 -10.98
C LYS A 54 -14.10 -6.27 -10.01
N TYR A 55 -13.16 -6.26 -9.05
CA TYR A 55 -13.02 -7.34 -8.08
C TYR A 55 -14.14 -7.36 -7.05
N TYR A 56 -14.65 -6.21 -6.66
CA TYR A 56 -15.79 -6.11 -5.76
C TYR A 56 -17.04 -6.73 -6.41
N ASP A 57 -17.27 -6.48 -7.70
CA ASP A 57 -18.40 -7.04 -8.46
C ASP A 57 -18.32 -8.58 -8.54
N GLU A 58 -17.10 -9.17 -8.58
CA GLU A 58 -16.92 -10.63 -8.61
C GLU A 58 -17.53 -11.35 -7.39
N ILE A 59 -17.63 -10.66 -6.26
CA ILE A 59 -18.18 -11.22 -5.00
C ILE A 59 -19.47 -10.52 -4.55
N GLY A 60 -20.14 -9.84 -5.48
CA GLY A 60 -21.48 -9.32 -5.26
C GLY A 60 -21.54 -8.01 -4.48
N TYR A 61 -20.60 -7.07 -4.72
CA TYR A 61 -20.72 -5.73 -4.17
C TYR A 61 -22.05 -5.08 -4.60
N ASP A 62 -22.77 -4.56 -3.63
CA ASP A 62 -24.06 -3.93 -3.84
C ASP A 62 -24.03 -2.48 -3.41
N LEU A 63 -24.25 -1.58 -4.37
CA LEU A 63 -24.20 -0.14 -4.14
C LEU A 63 -25.35 0.35 -3.23
N ASP A 64 -26.52 -0.31 -3.28
CA ASP A 64 -27.65 0.07 -2.44
C ASP A 64 -27.42 -0.36 -0.99
N VAL A 65 -26.81 -1.52 -0.78
CA VAL A 65 -26.31 -1.95 0.55
C VAL A 65 -25.25 -0.96 1.07
N ALA A 66 -24.30 -0.58 0.22
CA ALA A 66 -23.27 0.38 0.59
C ALA A 66 -23.86 1.73 1.03
N ARG A 67 -24.80 2.26 0.25
CA ARG A 67 -25.55 3.50 0.59
C ARG A 67 -26.35 3.36 1.90
N HIS A 68 -26.99 2.22 2.09
CA HIS A 68 -27.75 1.95 3.31
C HIS A 68 -26.82 1.95 4.54
N LYS A 69 -25.67 1.27 4.46
CA LYS A 69 -24.66 1.25 5.51
C LYS A 69 -24.12 2.65 5.82
N HIS A 70 -23.84 3.43 4.77
CA HIS A 70 -23.41 4.82 4.94
C HIS A 70 -24.49 5.68 5.60
N ASN A 71 -25.77 5.51 5.23
CA ASN A 71 -26.87 6.28 5.82
C ASN A 71 -27.15 5.92 7.29
N GLN A 72 -26.89 4.67 7.69
CA GLN A 72 -27.08 4.22 9.07
C GLN A 72 -25.94 4.66 10.00
N ASP A 73 -24.70 4.39 9.61
CA ASP A 73 -23.53 4.47 10.48
C ASP A 73 -22.44 5.40 9.91
N GLY A 74 -22.80 6.25 8.94
CA GLY A 74 -21.88 7.17 8.28
C GLY A 74 -20.75 6.44 7.54
N PHE A 75 -19.61 7.10 7.46
CA PHE A 75 -18.45 6.53 6.80
C PHE A 75 -18.02 5.19 7.40
N TRP A 76 -18.09 5.00 8.72
CA TRP A 76 -17.67 3.77 9.38
C TRP A 76 -18.53 2.55 9.00
N GLY A 77 -19.83 2.73 8.78
CA GLY A 77 -20.71 1.67 8.27
C GLY A 77 -20.28 1.22 6.87
N LEU A 78 -19.95 2.18 6.00
CA LEU A 78 -19.42 1.90 4.67
C LEU A 78 -18.04 1.25 4.72
N TYR A 79 -17.14 1.76 5.57
CA TYR A 79 -15.81 1.24 5.79
C TYR A 79 -15.83 -0.25 6.18
N HIS A 80 -16.63 -0.62 7.18
CA HIS A 80 -16.75 -2.02 7.60
C HIS A 80 -17.36 -2.91 6.52
N TYR A 81 -18.31 -2.38 5.76
CA TYR A 81 -18.88 -3.11 4.62
C TYR A 81 -17.83 -3.42 3.55
N TRP A 82 -16.88 -2.54 3.31
CA TRP A 82 -15.83 -2.73 2.32
C TRP A 82 -14.76 -3.76 2.72
N LYS A 83 -14.55 -4.07 4.00
CA LYS A 83 -13.39 -4.85 4.45
C LYS A 83 -13.25 -6.23 3.78
N SER A 84 -14.33 -6.97 3.63
CA SER A 84 -14.29 -8.25 2.92
C SER A 84 -13.99 -8.11 1.43
N PHE A 85 -14.52 -7.06 0.80
CA PHE A 85 -14.23 -6.74 -0.60
C PHE A 85 -12.79 -6.29 -0.80
N GLU A 86 -12.25 -5.50 0.13
CA GLU A 86 -10.85 -5.06 0.11
C GLU A 86 -9.89 -6.24 0.24
N ALA A 87 -10.13 -7.16 1.17
CA ALA A 87 -9.31 -8.37 1.33
C ALA A 87 -9.35 -9.25 0.07
N TYR A 88 -10.54 -9.42 -0.53
CA TYR A 88 -10.69 -10.13 -1.79
C TYR A 88 -9.96 -9.43 -2.95
N ALA A 89 -10.07 -8.10 -3.04
CA ALA A 89 -9.39 -7.34 -4.08
C ALA A 89 -7.86 -7.43 -3.97
N VAL A 90 -7.31 -7.43 -2.74
CA VAL A 90 -5.87 -7.70 -2.52
C VAL A 90 -5.50 -9.07 -3.08
N LYS A 91 -6.26 -10.12 -2.74
CA LYS A 91 -6.05 -11.47 -3.27
C LYS A 91 -6.03 -11.47 -4.79
N ARG A 92 -7.07 -10.92 -5.42
CA ARG A 92 -7.22 -10.91 -6.88
C ARG A 92 -6.11 -10.12 -7.57
N LEU A 93 -5.71 -8.97 -7.01
CA LEU A 93 -4.61 -8.16 -7.55
C LEU A 93 -3.30 -8.95 -7.55
N LEU A 94 -3.00 -9.65 -6.46
CA LEU A 94 -1.81 -10.47 -6.31
C LEU A 94 -1.85 -11.75 -7.18
N GLU A 95 -3.02 -12.27 -7.53
CA GLU A 95 -3.21 -13.40 -8.44
C GLU A 95 -3.09 -13.01 -9.91
N ASP A 96 -3.66 -11.87 -10.30
CA ASP A 96 -3.73 -11.43 -11.69
C ASP A 96 -2.42 -10.83 -12.22
N PHE A 97 -1.55 -10.34 -11.35
CA PHE A 97 -0.31 -9.65 -11.75
C PHE A 97 0.92 -10.25 -11.07
N ARG A 98 2.05 -10.17 -11.79
CA ARG A 98 3.38 -10.59 -11.33
C ARG A 98 4.45 -9.60 -11.79
N ASP A 99 5.62 -9.63 -11.15
CA ASP A 99 6.79 -8.84 -11.52
C ASP A 99 6.46 -7.33 -11.63
N CYS A 100 5.82 -6.77 -10.60
CA CYS A 100 5.35 -5.39 -10.60
C CYS A 100 5.45 -4.72 -9.22
N ILE A 101 5.19 -3.42 -9.21
CA ILE A 101 5.02 -2.63 -7.99
C ILE A 101 3.51 -2.57 -7.70
N PHE A 102 3.08 -3.22 -6.62
CA PHE A 102 1.71 -3.14 -6.12
C PHE A 102 1.53 -1.90 -5.25
N ASP A 103 0.57 -1.06 -5.60
CA ASP A 103 0.17 0.13 -4.86
C ASP A 103 -1.20 -0.14 -4.22
N LEU A 104 -1.18 -0.53 -2.93
CA LEU A 104 -2.40 -0.80 -2.19
C LEU A 104 -3.00 0.50 -1.62
N GLY A 105 -4.32 0.63 -1.67
CA GLY A 105 -5.05 1.75 -1.08
C GLY A 105 -4.88 1.82 0.45
N GLY A 106 -5.18 2.95 1.04
CA GLY A 106 -4.98 3.20 2.48
C GLY A 106 -5.69 2.20 3.39
N GLY A 107 -6.91 1.76 3.03
CA GLY A 107 -7.69 0.78 3.78
C GLY A 107 -7.30 -0.68 3.56
N ASN A 108 -6.64 -1.00 2.44
CA ASN A 108 -6.36 -2.38 2.01
C ASN A 108 -5.27 -3.11 2.84
N SER A 109 -4.73 -2.46 3.86
CA SER A 109 -3.75 -3.02 4.80
C SER A 109 -4.19 -2.89 6.27
N VAL A 110 -5.46 -2.51 6.51
CA VAL A 110 -6.02 -2.33 7.87
C VAL A 110 -7.26 -3.19 8.01
N TYR A 111 -7.27 -4.12 8.95
CA TYR A 111 -8.35 -5.07 9.20
C TYR A 111 -8.55 -5.24 10.70
N GLU A 112 -9.76 -4.94 11.18
CA GLU A 112 -10.19 -5.13 12.57
C GLU A 112 -10.62 -6.58 12.84
N ASP A 113 -11.10 -7.27 11.79
CA ASP A 113 -11.43 -8.69 11.86
C ASP A 113 -10.16 -9.52 11.75
N ASP A 114 -9.87 -10.32 12.77
CA ASP A 114 -8.68 -11.16 12.85
C ASP A 114 -8.61 -12.16 11.68
N GLY A 115 -9.75 -12.67 11.21
CA GLY A 115 -9.81 -13.61 10.09
C GLY A 115 -9.41 -12.96 8.77
N LEU A 116 -9.88 -11.74 8.50
CA LEU A 116 -9.48 -10.96 7.32
C LEU A 116 -8.01 -10.53 7.42
N PHE A 117 -7.55 -10.13 8.60
CA PHE A 117 -6.14 -9.81 8.83
C PHE A 117 -5.23 -11.01 8.51
N GLU A 118 -5.53 -12.18 9.08
CA GLU A 118 -4.77 -13.40 8.85
C GLU A 118 -4.78 -13.79 7.37
N GLN A 119 -5.93 -13.71 6.71
CA GLN A 119 -6.04 -13.98 5.28
C GLN A 119 -5.09 -13.09 4.46
N VAL A 120 -5.08 -11.78 4.71
CA VAL A 120 -4.21 -10.85 3.98
C VAL A 120 -2.74 -11.04 4.39
N ARG A 121 -2.45 -11.35 5.64
CA ARG A 121 -1.11 -11.68 6.11
C ARG A 121 -0.53 -12.90 5.40
N GLU A 122 -1.33 -13.96 5.24
CA GLU A 122 -0.94 -15.16 4.49
C GLU A 122 -0.71 -14.86 3.00
N LEU A 123 -1.57 -14.05 2.37
CA LEU A 123 -1.41 -13.61 0.99
C LEU A 123 -0.11 -12.82 0.77
N LEU A 124 0.28 -11.99 1.74
CA LEU A 124 1.49 -11.17 1.67
C LEU A 124 2.75 -11.89 2.18
N ALA A 125 2.63 -13.02 2.86
CA ALA A 125 3.76 -13.76 3.43
C ALA A 125 4.85 -14.13 2.40
N PRO A 126 4.50 -14.56 1.16
CA PRO A 126 5.50 -14.88 0.14
C PRO A 126 6.26 -13.67 -0.43
N TYR A 127 5.74 -12.46 -0.25
CA TYR A 127 6.33 -11.23 -0.80
C TYR A 127 7.45 -10.74 0.12
N ALA A 128 8.69 -10.76 -0.36
CA ALA A 128 9.86 -10.31 0.43
C ALA A 128 9.81 -8.81 0.74
N HIS A 129 9.15 -8.01 -0.09
CA HIS A 129 9.21 -6.55 -0.04
C HIS A 129 7.83 -5.92 0.18
N VAL A 130 7.27 -6.10 1.38
CA VAL A 130 6.07 -5.37 1.84
C VAL A 130 6.54 -4.14 2.62
N ILE A 131 6.33 -2.96 2.05
CA ILE A 131 6.89 -1.70 2.55
C ILE A 131 5.78 -0.79 3.05
N LEU A 132 5.81 -0.48 4.34
CA LEU A 132 4.94 0.52 4.95
C LEU A 132 5.55 1.91 4.79
N LEU A 133 4.83 2.80 4.10
CA LEU A 133 5.17 4.22 4.05
C LEU A 133 4.43 4.97 5.15
N MET A 134 5.18 5.56 6.07
CA MET A 134 4.67 6.33 7.19
C MET A 134 5.39 7.69 7.24
N PRO A 135 4.71 8.80 7.56
CA PRO A 135 5.40 10.09 7.67
C PRO A 135 6.49 10.11 8.73
N SER A 136 6.20 9.68 9.95
CA SER A 136 7.08 9.73 11.12
C SER A 136 6.89 8.48 12.00
N PRO A 137 7.89 8.09 12.80
CA PRO A 137 7.70 7.09 13.86
C PRO A 137 6.75 7.57 14.98
N ASP A 138 6.58 8.88 15.14
CA ASP A 138 5.60 9.47 16.04
C ASP A 138 4.22 9.53 15.36
N PRO A 139 3.19 8.85 15.92
CA PRO A 139 1.84 8.86 15.37
C PRO A 139 1.22 10.25 15.29
N GLU A 140 1.41 11.11 16.31
CA GLU A 140 0.85 12.47 16.32
C GLU A 140 1.46 13.33 15.20
N GLU A 141 2.77 13.20 15.00
CA GLU A 141 3.44 13.88 13.92
C GLU A 141 3.01 13.33 12.55
N SER A 142 2.85 12.02 12.42
CA SER A 142 2.32 11.39 11.22
C SER A 142 0.93 11.92 10.88
N MET A 143 0.04 12.02 11.86
CA MET A 143 -1.30 12.58 11.71
C MET A 143 -1.25 14.03 11.24
N ARG A 144 -0.41 14.86 11.88
CA ARG A 144 -0.25 16.26 11.50
C ARG A 144 0.20 16.43 10.04
N ILE A 145 1.16 15.60 9.61
CA ILE A 145 1.69 15.62 8.24
C ILE A 145 0.64 15.14 7.23
N LEU A 146 -0.04 14.03 7.50
CA LEU A 146 -1.07 13.49 6.62
C LEU A 146 -2.24 14.47 6.49
N ASN A 147 -2.66 15.05 7.61
CA ASN A 147 -3.71 16.03 7.66
C ASN A 147 -3.40 17.30 6.84
N ALA A 148 -2.14 17.69 6.72
CA ALA A 148 -1.72 18.80 5.89
C ALA A 148 -1.63 18.47 4.39
N ARG A 149 -1.62 17.19 4.02
CA ARG A 149 -1.48 16.73 2.62
C ARG A 149 -2.80 16.39 1.92
N VAL A 150 -3.82 16.09 2.70
CA VAL A 150 -5.13 15.68 2.18
C VAL A 150 -6.07 16.87 2.25
N ASP A 151 -6.69 17.20 1.11
CA ASP A 151 -7.69 18.28 1.04
C ASP A 151 -8.97 17.81 1.75
N TYR A 152 -9.31 18.46 2.87
CA TYR A 152 -10.38 18.05 3.77
C TYR A 152 -11.71 18.68 3.42
N GLU A 153 -12.31 18.30 2.30
CA GLU A 153 -13.76 18.49 2.15
C GLU A 153 -14.59 17.42 2.90
N VAL A 154 -13.90 16.40 3.49
CA VAL A 154 -14.58 15.28 4.16
C VAL A 154 -13.91 15.01 5.52
N ASP A 155 -14.58 15.38 6.60
CA ASP A 155 -14.14 15.13 8.00
C ASP A 155 -13.76 13.65 8.27
N SER A 156 -14.35 12.72 7.53
CA SER A 156 -14.08 11.28 7.64
C SER A 156 -12.63 10.87 7.33
N HIS A 157 -11.91 11.60 6.46
CA HIS A 157 -10.52 11.25 6.13
C HIS A 157 -9.56 11.46 7.31
N ARG A 158 -9.86 12.39 8.20
CA ARG A 158 -9.04 12.67 9.39
C ARG A 158 -9.15 11.54 10.40
N GLU A 159 -10.37 11.12 10.75
CA GLU A 159 -10.62 10.02 11.67
C GLU A 159 -10.07 8.69 11.13
N VAL A 160 -10.24 8.46 9.84
CA VAL A 160 -9.74 7.28 9.14
C VAL A 160 -8.22 7.21 9.14
N ASN A 161 -7.54 8.34 8.89
CA ASN A 161 -6.07 8.35 8.94
C ASN A 161 -5.55 8.15 10.37
N GLU A 162 -6.22 8.67 11.40
CA GLU A 162 -5.85 8.37 12.79
C GLU A 162 -5.91 6.87 13.05
N HIS A 163 -7.00 6.23 12.66
CA HIS A 163 -7.15 4.80 12.75
C HIS A 163 -6.03 4.05 12.00
N PHE A 164 -5.77 4.42 10.73
CA PHE A 164 -4.76 3.75 9.90
C PHE A 164 -3.33 3.92 10.41
N VAL A 165 -2.99 5.08 10.98
CA VAL A 165 -1.65 5.35 11.54
C VAL A 165 -1.41 4.49 12.78
N ARG A 166 -2.45 4.28 13.62
CA ARG A 166 -2.31 3.58 14.90
C ARG A 166 -2.56 2.08 14.82
N HIS A 167 -3.21 1.62 13.76
CA HIS A 167 -3.66 0.22 13.68
C HIS A 167 -2.50 -0.75 13.49
N HIS A 168 -2.50 -1.83 14.28
CA HIS A 168 -1.44 -2.84 14.29
C HIS A 168 -1.24 -3.56 12.96
N SER A 169 -2.31 -3.70 12.14
CA SER A 169 -2.26 -4.42 10.85
C SER A 169 -1.17 -3.90 9.94
N ASN A 170 -1.05 -2.57 9.78
CA ASN A 170 -0.01 -1.97 8.95
C ASN A 170 1.39 -2.43 9.35
N TYR A 171 1.66 -2.43 10.65
CA TYR A 171 2.95 -2.83 11.21
C TYR A 171 3.15 -4.35 11.15
N GLY A 172 2.09 -5.12 11.36
CA GLY A 172 2.12 -6.60 11.31
C GLY A 172 2.31 -7.16 9.90
N LEU A 173 1.90 -6.43 8.86
CA LEU A 173 2.08 -6.82 7.45
C LEU A 173 3.42 -6.35 6.88
N ALA A 174 4.01 -5.28 7.41
CA ALA A 174 5.22 -4.67 6.88
C ALA A 174 6.47 -5.51 7.13
N LYS A 175 7.36 -5.57 6.14
CA LYS A 175 8.73 -6.12 6.24
C LYS A 175 9.79 -5.02 6.29
N LEU A 176 9.42 -3.80 5.85
CA LEU A 176 10.19 -2.58 6.00
C LEU A 176 9.23 -1.44 6.31
N ILE A 177 9.63 -0.55 7.23
CA ILE A 177 8.95 0.72 7.46
C ILE A 177 9.87 1.83 6.97
N VAL A 178 9.35 2.68 6.08
CA VAL A 178 10.07 3.84 5.55
C VAL A 178 9.37 5.12 5.99
N TYR A 179 10.10 5.95 6.72
CA TYR A 179 9.62 7.24 7.18
C TYR A 179 9.93 8.32 6.15
N THR A 180 8.91 9.09 5.76
CA THR A 180 8.99 10.03 4.62
C THR A 180 9.16 11.48 5.04
N LYS A 181 9.10 11.81 6.35
CA LYS A 181 9.33 13.15 6.86
C LYS A 181 10.71 13.65 6.47
N ASP A 182 10.78 14.92 6.11
CA ASP A 182 12.02 15.62 5.73
C ASP A 182 12.79 15.01 4.54
N LYS A 183 12.09 14.14 3.76
CA LYS A 183 12.61 13.54 2.52
C LYS A 183 11.76 13.93 1.33
N THR A 184 12.42 14.15 0.21
CA THR A 184 11.75 14.20 -1.08
C THR A 184 11.26 12.82 -1.51
N PRO A 185 10.29 12.73 -2.43
CA PRO A 185 9.90 11.44 -3.01
C PRO A 185 11.08 10.68 -3.64
N GLU A 186 12.03 11.39 -4.26
CA GLU A 186 13.22 10.81 -4.88
C GLU A 186 14.17 10.21 -3.84
N GLU A 187 14.41 10.89 -2.72
CA GLU A 187 15.21 10.38 -1.61
C GLU A 187 14.57 9.15 -0.98
N THR A 188 13.26 9.17 -0.77
CA THR A 188 12.50 8.01 -0.28
C THR A 188 12.59 6.82 -1.25
N CYS A 189 12.44 7.07 -2.54
CA CYS A 189 12.59 6.05 -3.57
C CYS A 189 14.00 5.45 -3.57
N GLU A 190 15.05 6.27 -3.47
CA GLU A 190 16.43 5.79 -3.47
C GLU A 190 16.75 4.98 -2.20
N GLU A 191 16.22 5.35 -1.04
CA GLU A 191 16.33 4.57 0.20
C GLU A 191 15.74 3.16 0.00
N ILE A 192 14.55 3.07 -0.56
CA ILE A 192 13.89 1.79 -0.86
C ILE A 192 14.74 0.98 -1.85
N VAL A 193 15.19 1.58 -2.94
CA VAL A 193 16.03 0.91 -3.95
C VAL A 193 17.33 0.37 -3.33
N ASN A 194 17.94 1.13 -2.43
CA ASN A 194 19.15 0.71 -1.74
C ASN A 194 18.89 -0.46 -0.78
N TRP A 195 17.75 -0.49 -0.10
CA TRP A 195 17.35 -1.62 0.73
C TRP A 195 17.09 -2.88 -0.12
N LEU A 196 16.33 -2.74 -1.21
CA LEU A 196 16.05 -3.83 -2.16
C LEU A 196 17.33 -4.47 -2.74
N ARG A 197 18.38 -3.67 -3.00
CA ARG A 197 19.67 -4.15 -3.53
C ARG A 197 20.49 -4.95 -2.51
N ARG A 198 20.24 -4.78 -1.22
CA ARG A 198 20.94 -5.50 -0.14
C ARG A 198 20.32 -6.87 0.16
N GLY A 199 19.27 -7.24 -0.53
CA GLY A 199 18.59 -8.53 -0.40
C GLY A 199 17.32 -8.47 0.46
N GLY A 200 16.86 -7.27 0.79
CA GLY A 200 15.62 -7.03 1.53
C GLY A 200 15.72 -7.46 2.97
#